data_2393b10cd732029514455891c50e79e7
#
_entry.id   2393b10cd732029514455891c50e79e7
#
_cell.length_a   1.000
_cell.length_b   1.000
_cell.length_c   1.000
_cell.angle_alpha   90.00
_cell.angle_beta   90.00
_cell.angle_gamma   90.00
#
_symmetry.space_group_name_H-M   'P 1'
#
loop_
_entity.id
_entity.type
_entity.pdbx_description
1 polymer ?
#
loop_
_entity_poly.entity_id
_entity_poly.type
_entity_poly.pdbx_seq_one_letter_code
_entity_poly.pdbx_strand_id
1 'polypeptide(L)'
;FSSRRRHTRYGTVTGVQTCALPISFVDVPIMYVSALTKQRVFQGMETILQVYENLSLKIPTRALNDYLLPIMEATPPPSKKGKFVKIKYVTQLPSKRVAFALFCNLPQYVAESYTRFLENKMREKFPLSGVPISLFYRKK
;
A
#
# COMPACT_ATOMS: atom_id res chain seq x y z
N PHE A 1 -13.45 -29.72 -51.12
CA PHE A 1 -13.74 -28.46 -50.37
C PHE A 1 -13.52 -28.71 -48.88
N SER A 2 -12.33 -28.36 -48.42
CA SER A 2 -11.93 -28.53 -47.00
C SER A 2 -12.29 -27.27 -46.23
N SER A 3 -13.30 -27.36 -45.35
CA SER A 3 -13.66 -26.30 -44.42
C SER A 3 -12.66 -26.29 -43.28
N ARG A 4 -11.73 -25.35 -43.27
CA ARG A 4 -10.84 -25.07 -42.13
C ARG A 4 -11.67 -24.42 -41.00
N ARG A 5 -12.02 -25.19 -40.00
CA ARG A 5 -12.51 -24.64 -38.73
C ARG A 5 -11.39 -23.85 -38.09
N ARG A 6 -11.55 -22.52 -38.01
CA ARG A 6 -10.72 -21.64 -37.18
C ARG A 6 -11.08 -21.92 -35.74
N HIS A 7 -10.22 -22.63 -35.04
CA HIS A 7 -10.24 -22.65 -33.59
C HIS A 7 -9.84 -21.26 -33.11
N THR A 8 -10.82 -20.45 -32.69
CA THR A 8 -10.59 -19.29 -31.86
C THR A 8 -10.06 -19.83 -30.55
N ARG A 9 -8.75 -19.88 -30.41
CA ARG A 9 -8.13 -20.02 -29.09
C ARG A 9 -8.56 -18.81 -28.30
N TYR A 10 -9.46 -18.99 -27.35
CA TYR A 10 -9.62 -18.08 -26.24
C TYR A 10 -8.27 -18.09 -25.53
N GLY A 11 -7.48 -17.06 -25.77
CA GLY A 11 -6.26 -16.83 -25.04
C GLY A 11 -6.67 -16.72 -23.57
N THR A 12 -6.30 -17.69 -22.79
CA THR A 12 -6.23 -17.56 -21.34
C THR A 12 -5.39 -16.31 -21.09
N VAL A 13 -6.02 -15.26 -20.58
CA VAL A 13 -5.29 -14.09 -20.07
C VAL A 13 -4.59 -14.54 -18.79
N THR A 14 -3.58 -15.37 -18.96
CA THR A 14 -2.60 -15.72 -17.95
C THR A 14 -1.50 -14.68 -18.05
N GLY A 15 -1.73 -13.57 -17.43
CA GLY A 15 -0.73 -12.53 -17.42
C GLY A 15 -1.38 -11.20 -17.09
N VAL A 16 -1.86 -11.08 -15.86
CA VAL A 16 -1.88 -9.76 -15.27
C VAL A 16 -0.42 -9.34 -15.24
N GLN A 17 0.00 -8.54 -16.19
CA GLN A 17 1.30 -7.88 -16.16
C GLN A 17 1.30 -6.96 -14.92
N THR A 18 1.73 -7.50 -13.79
CA THR A 18 1.99 -6.76 -12.55
C THR A 18 3.21 -5.83 -12.70
N CYS A 19 3.75 -5.71 -13.91
CA CYS A 19 4.95 -4.92 -14.21
C CYS A 19 4.79 -3.41 -14.00
N ALA A 20 3.57 -2.90 -13.87
CA ALA A 20 3.33 -1.46 -13.71
C ALA A 20 2.93 -1.05 -12.28
N LEU A 21 2.77 -2.00 -11.37
CA LEU A 21 2.51 -1.65 -9.97
C LEU A 21 3.84 -1.48 -9.24
N PRO A 22 4.08 -0.36 -8.56
CA PRO A 22 5.23 -0.23 -7.69
C PRO A 22 5.24 -1.40 -6.71
N ILE A 23 6.40 -2.02 -6.50
CA ILE A 23 6.62 -3.24 -5.70
C ILE A 23 6.04 -3.16 -4.28
N SER A 24 5.78 -1.95 -3.80
CA SER A 24 5.11 -1.67 -2.52
C SER A 24 3.59 -1.92 -2.52
N PHE A 25 2.98 -2.26 -3.66
CA PHE A 25 1.53 -2.45 -3.77
C PHE A 25 1.15 -3.94 -3.70
N VAL A 26 1.52 -4.60 -2.62
CA VAL A 26 1.25 -6.04 -2.42
C VAL A 26 -0.20 -6.31 -2.00
N ASP A 27 -0.90 -5.31 -1.50
CA ASP A 27 -2.20 -5.45 -0.84
C ASP A 27 -3.37 -4.91 -1.69
N VAL A 28 -3.32 -5.15 -3.01
CA VAL A 28 -4.40 -4.79 -3.93
C VAL A 28 -5.39 -5.93 -4.03
N PRO A 29 -6.68 -5.74 -3.71
CA PRO A 29 -7.69 -6.78 -3.92
C PRO A 29 -7.85 -7.06 -5.43
N ILE A 30 -7.59 -8.29 -5.85
CA ILE A 30 -7.78 -8.75 -7.22
C ILE A 30 -9.07 -9.55 -7.28
N MET A 31 -9.99 -9.16 -8.15
CA MET A 31 -11.27 -9.83 -8.32
C MET A 31 -11.53 -10.13 -9.81
N TYR A 32 -11.93 -11.36 -10.09
CA TYR A 32 -12.36 -11.77 -11.41
C TYR A 32 -13.88 -11.65 -11.51
N VAL A 33 -14.37 -10.86 -12.45
CA VAL A 33 -15.79 -10.62 -12.70
C VAL A 33 -16.17 -11.04 -14.12
N SER A 34 -17.40 -11.48 -14.32
CA SER A 34 -17.95 -11.77 -15.65
C SER A 34 -19.10 -10.82 -15.95
N ALA A 35 -18.93 -9.99 -16.98
CA ALA A 35 -19.98 -9.09 -17.45
C ALA A 35 -21.14 -9.85 -18.13
N LEU A 36 -20.84 -10.97 -18.80
CA LEU A 36 -21.86 -11.77 -19.48
C LEU A 36 -22.80 -12.49 -18.51
N THR A 37 -22.25 -13.15 -17.50
CA THR A 37 -23.01 -13.89 -16.49
C THR A 37 -23.38 -13.05 -15.26
N LYS A 38 -22.95 -11.80 -15.23
CA LYS A 38 -23.09 -10.86 -14.09
C LYS A 38 -22.50 -11.40 -12.79
N GLN A 39 -21.62 -12.39 -12.89
CA GLN A 39 -21.03 -13.04 -11.72
C GLN A 39 -20.06 -12.09 -11.01
N ARG A 40 -20.20 -11.96 -9.70
CA ARG A 40 -19.36 -11.14 -8.80
C ARG A 40 -19.34 -9.62 -9.09
N VAL A 41 -20.23 -9.10 -9.95
CA VAL A 41 -20.27 -7.65 -10.25
C VAL A 41 -20.61 -6.85 -9.00
N PHE A 42 -21.60 -7.28 -8.21
CA PHE A 42 -21.97 -6.60 -6.97
C PHE A 42 -20.85 -6.63 -5.92
N GLN A 43 -20.18 -7.76 -5.75
CA GLN A 43 -19.00 -7.86 -4.87
C GLN A 43 -17.88 -6.91 -5.31
N GLY A 44 -17.69 -6.74 -6.63
CA GLY A 44 -16.76 -5.75 -7.16
C GLY A 44 -17.12 -4.33 -6.75
N MET A 45 -18.39 -3.97 -6.81
CA MET A 45 -18.88 -2.65 -6.36
C MET A 45 -18.66 -2.43 -4.85
N GLU A 46 -18.95 -3.44 -4.03
CA GLU A 46 -18.70 -3.40 -2.59
C GLU A 46 -17.22 -3.20 -2.28
N THR A 47 -16.34 -3.92 -2.99
CA THR A 47 -14.89 -3.77 -2.83
C THR A 47 -14.42 -2.34 -3.19
N ILE A 48 -14.97 -1.76 -4.25
CA ILE A 48 -14.67 -0.38 -4.66
C ILE A 48 -15.07 0.62 -3.56
N LEU A 49 -16.28 0.47 -3.00
CA LEU A 49 -16.76 1.34 -1.92
C LEU A 49 -15.87 1.21 -0.68
N GLN A 50 -15.50 0.00 -0.30
CA GLN A 50 -14.61 -0.24 0.84
C GLN A 50 -13.24 0.41 0.65
N VAL A 51 -12.64 0.27 -0.54
CA VAL A 51 -11.35 0.91 -0.85
C VAL A 51 -11.48 2.44 -0.84
N TYR A 52 -12.61 2.98 -1.30
CA TYR A 52 -12.88 4.41 -1.26
C TYR A 52 -13.01 4.95 0.18
N GLU A 53 -13.67 4.21 1.06
CA GLU A 53 -13.74 4.52 2.50
C GLU A 53 -12.36 4.51 3.14
N ASN A 54 -11.56 3.47 2.86
CA ASN A 54 -10.17 3.37 3.33
C ASN A 54 -9.30 4.54 2.83
N LEU A 55 -9.52 5.00 1.61
CA LEU A 55 -8.81 6.16 1.04
C LEU A 55 -9.13 7.46 1.78
N SER A 56 -10.38 7.59 2.24
CA SER A 56 -10.88 8.78 2.94
C SER A 56 -10.59 8.77 4.45
N LEU A 57 -10.01 7.68 4.95
CA LEU A 57 -9.76 7.46 6.37
C LEU A 57 -8.79 8.50 6.94
N LYS A 58 -9.21 9.18 8.00
CA LYS A 58 -8.36 10.07 8.79
C LYS A 58 -7.98 9.39 10.08
N ILE A 59 -6.70 9.10 10.24
CA ILE A 59 -6.17 8.45 11.43
C ILE A 59 -5.65 9.53 12.38
N PRO A 60 -6.12 9.58 13.64
CA PRO A 60 -5.63 10.53 14.63
C PRO A 60 -4.12 10.38 14.84
N THR A 61 -3.40 11.51 14.89
CA THR A 61 -1.94 11.54 15.10
C THR A 61 -1.54 10.79 16.37
N ARG A 62 -2.36 10.87 17.42
CA ARG A 62 -2.12 10.15 18.67
C ARG A 62 -2.12 8.64 18.44
N ALA A 63 -3.15 8.09 17.79
CA ALA A 63 -3.25 6.66 17.52
C ALA A 63 -2.08 6.14 16.64
N LEU A 64 -1.61 6.97 15.69
CA LEU A 64 -0.44 6.65 14.88
C LEU A 64 0.82 6.56 15.74
N ASN A 65 1.05 7.54 16.62
CA ASN A 65 2.25 7.58 17.44
C ASN A 65 2.22 6.50 18.53
N ASP A 66 1.10 6.31 19.21
CA ASP A 66 0.94 5.27 20.25
C ASP A 66 1.23 3.86 19.71
N TYR A 67 0.96 3.61 18.43
CA TYR A 67 1.25 2.34 17.79
C TYR A 67 2.66 2.27 17.18
N LEU A 68 3.07 3.28 16.43
CA LEU A 68 4.31 3.22 15.65
C LEU A 68 5.57 3.51 16.46
N LEU A 69 5.51 4.42 17.45
CA LEU A 69 6.71 4.78 18.22
C LEU A 69 7.32 3.58 18.95
N PRO A 70 6.56 2.73 19.67
CA PRO A 70 7.13 1.54 20.32
C PRO A 70 7.77 0.57 19.34
N ILE A 71 7.18 0.41 18.13
CA ILE A 71 7.73 -0.46 17.07
C ILE A 71 9.06 0.10 16.54
N MET A 72 9.14 1.42 16.35
CA MET A 72 10.36 2.07 15.87
C MET A 72 11.46 2.11 16.95
N GLU A 73 11.10 2.11 18.21
CA GLU A 73 12.06 1.99 19.33
C GLU A 73 12.58 0.57 19.45
N ALA A 74 11.72 -0.44 19.31
CA ALA A 74 12.11 -1.85 19.34
C ALA A 74 12.92 -2.26 18.10
N THR A 75 12.58 -1.69 16.93
CA THR A 75 13.26 -1.98 15.65
C THR A 75 13.66 -0.66 14.99
N PRO A 76 14.77 -0.05 15.42
CA PRO A 76 15.23 1.20 14.86
C PRO A 76 15.71 1.04 13.41
N PRO A 77 15.66 2.11 12.59
CA PRO A 77 16.21 2.08 11.24
C PRO A 77 17.68 1.63 11.24
N PRO A 78 18.09 0.79 10.30
CA PRO A 78 19.48 0.36 10.22
C PRO A 78 20.41 1.56 10.05
N SER A 79 21.52 1.56 10.78
CA SER A 79 22.52 2.61 10.67
C SER A 79 23.15 2.59 9.28
N LYS A 80 23.23 3.73 8.64
CA LYS A 80 23.90 3.90 7.34
C LYS A 80 25.09 4.84 7.51
N LYS A 81 26.28 4.37 7.14
CA LYS A 81 27.54 5.14 7.29
C LYS A 81 27.80 5.58 8.76
N GLY A 82 27.51 4.73 9.73
CA GLY A 82 27.71 5.01 11.15
C GLY A 82 26.74 6.05 11.75
N LYS A 83 25.71 6.46 11.00
CA LYS A 83 24.72 7.45 11.46
C LYS A 83 23.42 6.74 11.87
N PHE A 84 22.93 7.08 13.06
CA PHE A 84 21.68 6.54 13.59
C PHE A 84 20.51 7.47 13.28
N VAL A 85 19.47 6.90 12.70
CA VAL A 85 18.22 7.61 12.43
C VAL A 85 17.27 7.41 13.61
N LYS A 86 16.77 8.52 14.18
CA LYS A 86 15.74 8.50 15.22
C LYS A 86 14.49 9.19 14.69
N ILE A 87 13.38 8.46 14.64
CA ILE A 87 12.07 9.02 14.29
C ILE A 87 11.42 9.52 15.58
N LYS A 88 10.91 10.75 15.56
CA LYS A 88 10.36 11.43 16.74
C LYS A 88 8.85 11.34 16.79
N TYR A 89 8.18 11.52 15.69
CA TYR A 89 6.72 11.38 15.56
C TYR A 89 6.28 11.23 14.12
N VAL A 90 5.04 10.76 13.96
CA VAL A 90 4.39 10.52 12.68
C VAL A 90 3.06 11.29 12.65
N THR A 91 2.71 11.85 11.51
CA THR A 91 1.41 12.49 11.28
C THR A 91 0.89 12.20 9.89
N GLN A 92 -0.42 12.14 9.73
CA GLN A 92 -1.06 12.04 8.42
C GLN A 92 -1.09 13.42 7.77
N LEU A 93 -0.73 13.47 6.49
CA LEU A 93 -0.79 14.70 5.70
C LEU A 93 -2.19 14.87 5.08
N PRO A 94 -2.73 16.11 5.06
CA PRO A 94 -3.97 16.40 4.34
C PRO A 94 -3.70 16.34 2.84
N SER A 95 -4.01 15.20 2.23
CA SER A 95 -3.84 15.01 0.79
C SER A 95 -4.94 14.09 0.24
N LYS A 96 -5.12 14.10 -1.10
CA LYS A 96 -6.05 13.19 -1.79
C LYS A 96 -5.60 11.72 -1.72
N ARG A 97 -4.33 11.47 -1.40
CA ARG A 97 -3.75 10.13 -1.22
C ARG A 97 -3.42 9.94 0.24
N VAL A 98 -3.43 8.71 0.70
CA VAL A 98 -3.00 8.40 2.07
C VAL A 98 -1.50 8.62 2.18
N ALA A 99 -1.12 9.68 2.85
CA ALA A 99 0.27 10.11 2.99
C ALA A 99 0.58 10.43 4.45
N PHE A 100 1.76 10.00 4.90
CA PHE A 100 2.24 10.23 6.27
C PHE A 100 3.59 10.93 6.25
N ALA A 101 3.77 11.88 7.14
CA ALA A 101 5.06 12.52 7.39
C ALA A 101 5.68 11.96 8.67
N LEU A 102 6.89 11.44 8.53
CA LEU A 102 7.73 10.95 9.62
C LEU A 102 8.82 11.98 9.90
N PHE A 103 8.82 12.52 11.09
CA PHE A 103 9.81 13.52 11.48
C PHE A 103 10.99 12.84 12.18
N CYS A 104 12.17 12.96 11.58
CA CYS A 104 13.38 12.33 12.04
C CYS A 104 14.59 13.28 11.97
N ASN A 105 15.69 12.88 12.61
CA ASN A 105 16.93 13.65 12.61
C ASN A 105 17.65 13.65 11.23
N LEU A 106 17.66 12.50 10.54
CA LEU A 106 18.45 12.27 9.32
C LEU A 106 17.60 11.57 8.24
N PRO A 107 16.70 12.30 7.54
CA PRO A 107 15.79 11.72 6.54
C PRO A 107 16.49 10.95 5.42
N GLN A 108 17.64 11.46 4.97
CA GLN A 108 18.39 10.93 3.82
C GLN A 108 19.04 9.55 4.09
N TYR A 109 19.07 9.10 5.34
CA TYR A 109 19.69 7.84 5.71
C TYR A 109 18.67 6.71 5.98
N VAL A 110 17.39 6.98 5.85
CA VAL A 110 16.36 5.95 5.97
C VAL A 110 16.41 5.01 4.77
N ALA A 111 16.52 3.72 5.04
CA ALA A 111 16.55 2.70 4.00
C ALA A 111 15.14 2.43 3.47
N GLU A 112 15.01 2.12 2.17
CA GLU A 112 13.74 1.75 1.55
C GLU A 112 13.12 0.50 2.17
N SER A 113 13.96 -0.47 2.56
CA SER A 113 13.52 -1.67 3.26
C SER A 113 12.80 -1.36 4.58
N TYR A 114 13.29 -0.34 5.30
CA TYR A 114 12.66 0.12 6.54
C TYR A 114 11.32 0.83 6.26
N THR A 115 11.23 1.58 5.17
CA THR A 115 9.97 2.18 4.72
C THR A 115 8.91 1.12 4.47
N ARG A 116 9.25 0.05 3.75
CA ARG A 116 8.34 -1.09 3.51
C ARG A 116 7.94 -1.80 4.80
N PHE A 117 8.88 -1.94 5.74
CA PHE A 117 8.57 -2.51 7.05
C PHE A 117 7.51 -1.68 7.79
N LEU A 118 7.66 -0.35 7.81
CA LEU A 118 6.68 0.55 8.43
C LEU A 118 5.33 0.52 7.71
N GLU A 119 5.32 0.51 6.38
CA GLU A 119 4.08 0.38 5.58
C GLU A 119 3.32 -0.90 5.96
N ASN A 120 4.01 -2.04 6.06
CA ASN A 120 3.40 -3.30 6.46
C ASN A 120 2.82 -3.23 7.87
N LYS A 121 3.57 -2.65 8.82
CA LYS A 121 3.08 -2.46 10.20
C LYS A 121 1.84 -1.55 10.27
N MET A 122 1.79 -0.51 9.45
CA MET A 122 0.62 0.34 9.35
C MET A 122 -0.60 -0.39 8.79
N ARG A 123 -0.41 -1.26 7.77
CA ARG A 123 -1.48 -2.08 7.19
C ARG A 123 -2.01 -3.14 8.16
N GLU A 124 -1.16 -3.68 9.03
CA GLU A 124 -1.58 -4.64 10.07
C GLU A 124 -2.56 -4.01 11.08
N LYS A 125 -2.40 -2.73 11.39
CA LYS A 125 -3.19 -2.06 12.44
C LYS A 125 -4.36 -1.26 11.90
N PHE A 126 -4.18 -0.60 10.76
CA PHE A 126 -5.17 0.31 10.20
C PHE A 126 -5.80 -0.27 8.92
N PRO A 127 -7.09 -0.04 8.65
CA PRO A 127 -7.77 -0.53 7.46
C PRO A 127 -7.33 0.25 6.21
N LEU A 128 -6.10 -0.01 5.77
CA LEU A 128 -5.47 0.62 4.61
C LEU A 128 -5.36 -0.34 3.42
N SER A 129 -6.14 -1.43 3.44
CA SER A 129 -6.17 -2.42 2.35
C SER A 129 -6.65 -1.78 1.04
N GLY A 130 -5.97 -2.11 -0.05
CA GLY A 130 -6.25 -1.58 -1.38
C GLY A 130 -5.83 -0.13 -1.62
N VAL A 131 -5.26 0.55 -0.63
CA VAL A 131 -4.89 1.97 -0.73
C VAL A 131 -3.36 2.13 -0.78
N PRO A 132 -2.83 2.93 -1.75
CA PRO A 132 -1.41 3.25 -1.78
C PRO A 132 -1.04 4.18 -0.62
N ILE A 133 -0.03 3.79 0.16
CA ILE A 133 0.51 4.59 1.24
C ILE A 133 1.78 5.29 0.75
N SER A 134 1.94 6.55 1.08
CA SER A 134 3.17 7.30 0.81
C SER A 134 3.79 7.78 2.12
N LEU A 135 5.03 7.39 2.39
CA LEU A 135 5.78 7.82 3.57
C LEU A 135 6.79 8.89 3.19
N PHE A 136 6.70 10.04 3.82
CA PHE A 136 7.62 11.17 3.62
C PHE A 136 8.45 11.41 4.88
N TYR A 137 9.75 11.41 4.73
CA TYR A 137 10.67 11.70 5.82
C TYR A 137 11.04 13.18 5.82
N ARG A 138 10.83 13.84 6.96
CA ARG A 138 11.12 15.26 7.14
C ARG A 138 12.09 15.47 8.28
N LYS A 139 12.99 16.42 8.12
CA LYS A 139 13.87 16.84 9.20
C LYS A 139 13.07 17.67 10.22
N LYS A 140 13.29 17.37 11.50
CA LYS A 140 12.78 18.17 12.60
C LYS A 140 13.92 19.00 13.17
#